data_baae4aabd950eb1ee5090d30fc0e16b0
#
_entry.id   baae4aabd950eb1ee5090d30fc0e16b0
#
_cell.length_a   1.000
_cell.length_b   1.000
_cell.length_c   1.000
_cell.angle_alpha   90.00
_cell.angle_beta   90.00
_cell.angle_gamma   90.00
#
_symmetry.space_group_name_H-M   'P 1'
#
loop_
_entity.id
_entity.type
_entity.pdbx_description
1 polymer ?
#
loop_
_entity_poly.entity_id
_entity_poly.type
_entity_poly.pdbx_seq_one_letter_code
_entity_poly.pdbx_strand_id
1 'polypeptide(L)'
;ILAADEGYNQEWSTELEIPQARDEYIKAWCALKILSKVYGLGDPNGFVFNMSVGYDLDGIKGEKVNTYIDNMMDASETKQFKECLAVLTELFPAEKDFIASISPRVSRSVTVSTLHGCPPQEIERIASYLLTEKGLHTFVKCNPTILGYKTARTILVSMGYDYIVFDEHHFNEDLQWADVVPLFERLHALAESK
;
A
#
# COMPACT_ATOMS: atom_id res chain seq x y z
N ILE A 1 -10.02 -2.87 -10.24
CA ILE A 1 -11.46 -2.63 -9.95
C ILE A 1 -11.67 -1.13 -10.01
N LEU A 2 -12.58 -0.70 -10.87
CA LEU A 2 -13.01 0.69 -10.93
C LEU A 2 -14.21 0.85 -9.99
N ALA A 3 -14.02 1.59 -8.90
CA ALA A 3 -15.10 2.05 -8.05
C ALA A 3 -15.30 3.55 -8.33
N ALA A 4 -16.47 3.95 -8.79
CA ALA A 4 -16.74 5.32 -9.23
C ALA A 4 -16.52 6.34 -8.10
N ASP A 5 -16.78 5.94 -6.86
CA ASP A 5 -16.72 6.80 -5.67
C ASP A 5 -15.40 6.67 -4.89
N GLU A 6 -14.56 5.68 -5.21
CA GLU A 6 -13.33 5.37 -4.47
C GLU A 6 -12.05 5.63 -5.29
N GLY A 7 -12.22 6.01 -6.55
CA GLY A 7 -11.13 6.17 -7.49
C GLY A 7 -10.57 4.84 -8.01
N TYR A 8 -9.45 4.94 -8.68
CA TYR A 8 -8.81 3.79 -9.31
C TYR A 8 -7.98 2.99 -8.29
N ASN A 9 -8.35 1.74 -8.09
CA ASN A 9 -7.59 0.79 -7.30
C ASN A 9 -7.03 -0.31 -8.21
N GLN A 10 -5.72 -0.45 -8.24
CA GLN A 10 -5.03 -1.35 -9.14
C GLN A 10 -4.69 -2.67 -8.46
N GLU A 11 -5.31 -3.73 -8.95
CA GLU A 11 -5.11 -5.10 -8.46
C GLU A 11 -4.04 -5.81 -9.30
N TRP A 12 -2.78 -5.61 -8.95
CA TRP A 12 -1.67 -6.19 -9.71
C TRP A 12 -1.58 -7.73 -9.64
N SER A 13 -2.22 -8.36 -8.66
CA SER A 13 -2.23 -9.82 -8.56
C SER A 13 -3.16 -10.51 -9.57
N THR A 14 -4.15 -9.81 -10.10
CA THR A 14 -5.13 -10.36 -11.05
C THR A 14 -5.14 -9.66 -12.42
N GLU A 15 -4.81 -8.39 -12.47
CA GLU A 15 -4.92 -7.55 -13.67
C GLU A 15 -3.56 -7.16 -14.24
N LEU A 16 -2.55 -6.99 -13.40
CA LEU A 16 -1.21 -6.58 -13.82
C LEU A 16 -0.14 -7.49 -13.20
N GLU A 17 0.96 -7.63 -13.92
CA GLU A 17 2.19 -8.16 -13.35
C GLU A 17 2.86 -7.10 -12.45
N ILE A 18 3.64 -7.55 -11.46
CA ILE A 18 4.31 -6.67 -10.50
C ILE A 18 5.14 -5.54 -11.16
N PRO A 19 5.92 -5.80 -12.22
CA PRO A 19 6.65 -4.72 -12.92
C PRO A 19 5.71 -3.71 -13.58
N GLN A 20 4.58 -4.14 -14.12
CA GLN A 20 3.59 -3.25 -14.73
C GLN A 20 2.93 -2.37 -13.67
N ALA A 21 2.55 -2.94 -12.53
CA ALA A 21 1.99 -2.18 -11.40
C ALA A 21 2.98 -1.11 -10.90
N ARG A 22 4.26 -1.47 -10.74
CA ARG A 22 5.32 -0.51 -10.41
C ARG A 22 5.36 0.66 -11.39
N ASP A 23 5.34 0.36 -12.67
CA ASP A 23 5.43 1.38 -13.72
C ASP A 23 4.21 2.31 -13.71
N GLU A 24 3.02 1.78 -13.43
CA GLU A 24 1.81 2.59 -13.26
C GLU A 24 1.87 3.52 -12.03
N TYR A 25 2.39 3.04 -10.90
CA TYR A 25 2.63 3.90 -9.72
C TYR A 25 3.62 5.03 -10.02
N ILE A 26 4.72 4.73 -10.73
CA ILE A 26 5.72 5.74 -11.12
C ILE A 26 5.11 6.79 -12.06
N LYS A 27 4.32 6.35 -13.06
CA LYS A 27 3.60 7.26 -13.97
C LYS A 27 2.63 8.16 -13.22
N ALA A 28 1.82 7.57 -12.34
CA ALA A 28 0.86 8.31 -11.52
C ALA A 28 1.55 9.34 -10.62
N TRP A 29 2.66 8.95 -9.98
CA TRP A 29 3.47 9.84 -9.17
C TRP A 29 3.94 11.06 -9.95
N CYS A 30 4.61 10.85 -11.08
CA CYS A 30 5.13 11.93 -11.92
C CYS A 30 4.00 12.81 -12.46
N ALA A 31 2.90 12.21 -12.93
CA ALA A 31 1.76 12.93 -13.46
C ALA A 31 1.08 13.81 -12.39
N LEU A 32 0.85 13.28 -11.20
CA LEU A 32 0.23 14.05 -10.13
C LEU A 32 1.11 15.21 -9.65
N LYS A 33 2.43 15.03 -9.61
CA LYS A 33 3.36 16.12 -9.29
C LYS A 33 3.25 17.29 -10.26
N ILE A 34 3.32 17.01 -11.57
CA ILE A 34 3.25 18.08 -12.57
C ILE A 34 1.85 18.70 -12.67
N LEU A 35 0.79 17.92 -12.59
CA LEU A 35 -0.57 18.44 -12.63
C LEU A 35 -0.87 19.34 -11.43
N SER A 36 -0.45 18.94 -10.22
CA SER A 36 -0.56 19.80 -9.03
C SER A 36 0.17 21.12 -9.24
N LYS A 37 1.37 21.10 -9.80
CA LYS A 37 2.17 22.29 -10.08
C LYS A 37 1.51 23.20 -11.11
N VAL A 38 1.12 22.64 -12.27
CA VAL A 38 0.63 23.41 -13.42
C VAL A 38 -0.78 23.96 -13.19
N TYR A 39 -1.66 23.17 -12.59
CA TYR A 39 -3.06 23.55 -12.38
C TYR A 39 -3.36 24.08 -10.98
N GLY A 40 -2.37 24.16 -10.09
CA GLY A 40 -2.57 24.67 -8.73
C GLY A 40 -3.52 23.79 -7.89
N LEU A 41 -3.47 22.47 -8.09
CA LEU A 41 -4.34 21.52 -7.40
C LEU A 41 -3.87 21.19 -5.96
N GLY A 42 -3.15 22.07 -5.33
CA GLY A 42 -2.54 21.92 -4.03
C GLY A 42 -1.01 21.88 -4.10
N ASP A 43 -0.37 21.65 -2.94
CA ASP A 43 1.08 21.50 -2.86
C ASP A 43 1.52 20.19 -3.58
N PRO A 44 2.36 20.27 -4.61
CA PRO A 44 2.91 19.08 -5.27
C PRO A 44 3.63 18.12 -4.31
N ASN A 45 4.08 18.60 -3.15
CA ASN A 45 4.72 17.78 -2.11
C ASN A 45 3.77 17.42 -0.95
N GLY A 46 2.52 17.87 -0.99
CA GLY A 46 1.52 17.70 0.06
C GLY A 46 0.86 16.31 0.07
N PHE A 47 1.24 15.39 -0.83
CA PHE A 47 0.70 14.03 -0.85
C PHE A 47 1.83 13.00 -0.91
N VAL A 48 1.52 11.81 -0.41
CA VAL A 48 2.40 10.64 -0.42
C VAL A 48 1.66 9.43 -0.99
N PHE A 49 2.41 8.51 -1.57
CA PHE A 49 1.87 7.22 -1.96
C PHE A 49 2.15 6.18 -0.89
N ASN A 50 1.22 5.25 -0.74
CA ASN A 50 1.36 4.07 0.08
C ASN A 50 1.25 2.84 -0.82
N MET A 51 2.28 1.99 -0.82
CA MET A 51 2.22 0.73 -1.54
C MET A 51 1.55 -0.35 -0.71
N SER A 52 1.11 -1.43 -1.34
CA SER A 52 0.52 -2.59 -0.67
C SER A 52 1.24 -3.86 -1.09
N VAL A 53 1.45 -4.77 -0.15
CA VAL A 53 2.03 -6.10 -0.39
C VAL A 53 1.17 -7.16 0.29
N GLY A 54 1.06 -8.33 -0.31
CA GLY A 54 0.10 -9.36 0.11
C GLY A 54 0.60 -10.80 0.00
N TYR A 55 1.92 -11.03 0.07
CA TYR A 55 2.52 -12.37 0.11
C TYR A 55 2.92 -12.76 1.54
N ASP A 56 3.30 -14.04 1.71
CA ASP A 56 4.08 -14.47 2.88
C ASP A 56 5.47 -13.82 2.90
N LEU A 57 6.21 -14.00 3.99
CA LEU A 57 7.52 -13.36 4.15
C LEU A 57 8.53 -13.80 3.08
N ASP A 58 8.50 -15.07 2.70
CA ASP A 58 9.42 -15.59 1.68
C ASP A 58 9.10 -15.02 0.31
N GLY A 59 7.82 -14.88 -0.04
CA GLY A 59 7.36 -14.21 -1.25
C GLY A 59 7.72 -12.72 -1.28
N ILE A 60 7.60 -12.01 -0.15
CA ILE A 60 7.97 -10.60 -0.03
C ILE A 60 9.49 -10.42 -0.17
N LYS A 61 10.29 -11.34 0.39
CA LYS A 61 11.75 -11.36 0.23
C LYS A 61 12.19 -11.85 -1.16
N GLY A 62 11.30 -12.49 -1.89
CA GLY A 62 11.55 -12.96 -3.24
C GLY A 62 11.90 -11.81 -4.20
N GLU A 63 12.75 -12.09 -5.18
CA GLU A 63 13.32 -11.09 -6.10
C GLU A 63 12.27 -10.14 -6.69
N LYS A 64 11.11 -10.65 -7.13
CA LYS A 64 10.08 -9.84 -7.79
C LYS A 64 9.48 -8.78 -6.87
N VAL A 65 9.01 -9.19 -5.69
CA VAL A 65 8.38 -8.26 -4.73
C VAL A 65 9.42 -7.36 -4.09
N ASN A 66 10.57 -7.90 -3.75
CA ASN A 66 11.66 -7.13 -3.17
C ASN A 66 12.14 -6.02 -4.13
N THR A 67 12.31 -6.33 -5.42
CA THR A 67 12.66 -5.35 -6.45
C THR A 67 11.56 -4.29 -6.62
N TYR A 68 10.29 -4.69 -6.55
CA TYR A 68 9.17 -3.74 -6.56
C TYR A 68 9.28 -2.76 -5.39
N ILE A 69 9.46 -3.25 -4.17
CA ILE A 69 9.61 -2.42 -2.96
C ILE A 69 10.78 -1.45 -3.12
N ASP A 70 11.95 -1.94 -3.52
CA ASP A 70 13.14 -1.12 -3.67
C ASP A 70 12.97 -0.03 -4.73
N ASN A 71 12.36 -0.34 -5.86
CA ASN A 71 12.05 0.63 -6.91
C ASN A 71 10.98 1.66 -6.51
N MET A 72 10.05 1.30 -5.63
CA MET A 72 9.09 2.26 -5.06
C MET A 72 9.76 3.19 -4.04
N MET A 73 10.77 2.71 -3.33
CA MET A 73 11.57 3.51 -2.41
C MET A 73 12.54 4.43 -3.14
N ASP A 74 13.06 3.99 -4.28
CA ASP A 74 13.92 4.79 -5.17
C ASP A 74 13.77 4.34 -6.63
N ALA A 75 13.03 5.11 -7.41
CA ALA A 75 12.77 4.85 -8.82
C ALA A 75 13.83 5.42 -9.77
N SER A 76 14.89 6.08 -9.27
CA SER A 76 15.84 6.86 -10.06
C SER A 76 16.47 6.06 -11.21
N GLU A 77 16.76 4.78 -10.96
CA GLU A 77 17.37 3.91 -11.98
C GLU A 77 16.34 3.19 -12.87
N THR A 78 15.06 3.28 -12.57
CA THR A 78 14.02 2.66 -13.40
C THR A 78 13.90 3.37 -14.76
N LYS A 79 13.73 2.57 -15.80
CA LYS A 79 13.48 3.09 -17.16
C LYS A 79 12.23 3.99 -17.17
N GLN A 80 11.16 3.55 -16.46
CA GLN A 80 9.89 4.26 -16.43
C GLN A 80 10.00 5.66 -15.83
N PHE A 81 10.74 5.84 -14.73
CA PHE A 81 10.93 7.16 -14.13
C PHE A 81 11.66 8.12 -15.06
N LYS A 82 12.75 7.64 -15.69
CA LYS A 82 13.54 8.42 -16.67
C LYS A 82 12.69 8.83 -17.88
N GLU A 83 11.88 7.92 -18.40
CA GLU A 83 10.94 8.21 -19.50
C GLU A 83 9.86 9.22 -19.09
N CYS A 84 9.29 9.10 -17.89
CA CYS A 84 8.31 10.07 -17.38
C CYS A 84 8.89 11.48 -17.34
N LEU A 85 10.09 11.66 -16.78
CA LEU A 85 10.71 12.98 -16.71
C LEU A 85 11.01 13.56 -18.12
N ALA A 86 11.43 12.72 -19.06
CA ALA A 86 11.68 13.16 -20.43
C ALA A 86 10.40 13.63 -21.13
N VAL A 87 9.35 12.81 -21.09
CA VAL A 87 8.04 13.15 -21.67
C VAL A 87 7.44 14.41 -21.02
N LEU A 88 7.50 14.52 -19.70
CA LEU A 88 6.99 15.70 -19.00
C LEU A 88 7.76 16.96 -19.36
N THR A 89 9.08 16.86 -19.54
CA THR A 89 9.91 18.01 -19.96
C THR A 89 9.55 18.48 -21.38
N GLU A 90 9.22 17.54 -22.26
CA GLU A 90 8.75 17.88 -23.62
C GLU A 90 7.35 18.53 -23.59
N LEU A 91 6.42 17.99 -22.79
CA LEU A 91 5.05 18.52 -22.69
C LEU A 91 4.96 19.84 -21.91
N PHE A 92 5.80 20.05 -20.92
CA PHE A 92 5.80 21.21 -20.04
C PHE A 92 7.17 21.87 -19.97
N PRO A 93 7.73 22.40 -21.06
CA PRO A 93 9.10 22.95 -21.09
C PRO A 93 9.33 24.11 -20.13
N ALA A 94 8.28 24.86 -19.78
CA ALA A 94 8.38 25.95 -18.80
C ALA A 94 8.62 25.45 -17.36
N GLU A 95 8.31 24.19 -17.09
CA GLU A 95 8.43 23.57 -15.76
C GLU A 95 9.66 22.64 -15.64
N LYS A 96 10.62 22.76 -16.53
CA LYS A 96 11.78 21.87 -16.62
C LYS A 96 12.52 21.70 -15.28
N ASP A 97 12.74 22.78 -14.55
CA ASP A 97 13.48 22.74 -13.28
C ASP A 97 12.67 22.04 -12.20
N PHE A 98 11.36 22.27 -12.18
CA PHE A 98 10.46 21.55 -11.27
C PHE A 98 10.44 20.05 -11.60
N ILE A 99 10.30 19.69 -12.88
CA ILE A 99 10.29 18.28 -13.33
C ILE A 99 11.59 17.58 -12.94
N ALA A 100 12.73 18.23 -13.11
CA ALA A 100 14.03 17.70 -12.69
C ALA A 100 14.14 17.51 -11.16
N SER A 101 13.34 18.25 -10.38
CA SER A 101 13.29 18.15 -8.91
C SER A 101 12.31 17.11 -8.39
N ILE A 102 11.52 16.46 -9.25
CA ILE A 102 10.59 15.40 -8.82
C ILE A 102 11.37 14.28 -8.15
N SER A 103 11.04 14.02 -6.89
CA SER A 103 11.69 12.98 -6.11
C SER A 103 11.46 11.59 -6.72
N PRO A 104 12.50 10.76 -6.89
CA PRO A 104 12.34 9.38 -7.30
C PRO A 104 11.74 8.49 -6.21
N ARG A 105 11.59 9.01 -5.00
CA ARG A 105 10.98 8.30 -3.88
C ARG A 105 9.47 8.31 -4.00
N VAL A 106 8.90 7.29 -4.64
CA VAL A 106 7.48 7.17 -4.91
C VAL A 106 6.70 6.83 -3.64
N SER A 107 7.24 5.94 -2.79
CA SER A 107 6.61 5.60 -1.52
C SER A 107 7.63 5.40 -0.39
N ARG A 108 7.22 5.76 0.83
CA ARG A 108 7.93 5.51 2.09
C ARG A 108 7.14 4.61 3.01
N SER A 109 5.96 4.19 2.59
CA SER A 109 5.05 3.42 3.43
C SER A 109 4.48 2.23 2.66
N VAL A 110 4.13 1.21 3.43
CA VAL A 110 3.59 -0.03 2.91
C VAL A 110 2.46 -0.54 3.78
N THR A 111 1.40 -1.03 3.16
CA THR A 111 0.34 -1.76 3.85
C THR A 111 0.52 -3.25 3.63
N VAL A 112 0.64 -3.99 4.72
CA VAL A 112 0.58 -5.46 4.71
C VAL A 112 -0.88 -5.87 4.57
N SER A 113 -1.21 -6.47 3.44
CA SER A 113 -2.55 -6.98 3.12
C SER A 113 -2.48 -8.49 3.02
N THR A 114 -2.58 -9.18 4.15
CA THR A 114 -2.50 -10.64 4.22
C THR A 114 -3.78 -11.29 3.72
N LEU A 115 -3.65 -12.55 3.30
CA LEU A 115 -4.78 -13.40 2.97
C LEU A 115 -5.59 -13.74 4.23
N HIS A 116 -6.85 -14.13 4.02
CA HIS A 116 -7.70 -14.70 5.08
C HIS A 116 -6.99 -15.89 5.74
N GLY A 117 -7.05 -15.96 7.06
CA GLY A 117 -6.43 -17.04 7.82
C GLY A 117 -4.90 -16.94 7.94
N CYS A 118 -4.28 -15.81 7.58
CA CYS A 118 -2.85 -15.62 7.81
C CYS A 118 -2.54 -15.60 9.32
N PRO A 119 -1.64 -16.48 9.82
CA PRO A 119 -1.32 -16.53 11.24
C PRO A 119 -0.77 -15.20 11.78
N PRO A 120 -1.14 -14.77 13.02
CA PRO A 120 -0.62 -13.54 13.62
C PRO A 120 0.90 -13.45 13.62
N GLN A 121 1.58 -14.56 13.84
CA GLN A 121 3.05 -14.64 13.85
C GLN A 121 3.65 -14.33 12.48
N GLU A 122 3.00 -14.73 11.41
CA GLU A 122 3.47 -14.43 10.05
C GLU A 122 3.27 -12.95 9.73
N ILE A 123 2.14 -12.38 10.11
CA ILE A 123 1.88 -10.93 9.98
C ILE A 123 2.96 -10.12 10.72
N GLU A 124 3.29 -10.54 11.95
CA GLU A 124 4.34 -9.90 12.74
C GLU A 124 5.72 -10.00 12.08
N ARG A 125 6.08 -11.15 11.54
CA ARG A 125 7.35 -11.36 10.83
C ARG A 125 7.45 -10.46 9.59
N ILE A 126 6.39 -10.37 8.80
CA ILE A 126 6.33 -9.52 7.62
C ILE A 126 6.46 -8.04 8.01
N ALA A 127 5.63 -7.58 8.95
CA ALA A 127 5.66 -6.19 9.40
C ALA A 127 7.02 -5.82 10.02
N SER A 128 7.61 -6.70 10.82
CA SER A 128 8.96 -6.51 11.39
C SER A 128 10.03 -6.37 10.31
N TYR A 129 10.00 -7.22 9.28
CA TYR A 129 10.93 -7.12 8.15
C TYR A 129 10.82 -5.77 7.43
N LEU A 130 9.59 -5.34 7.13
CA LEU A 130 9.35 -4.07 6.44
C LEU A 130 9.76 -2.85 7.28
N LEU A 131 9.52 -2.91 8.58
CA LEU A 131 9.95 -1.87 9.53
C LEU A 131 11.47 -1.82 9.69
N THR A 132 12.12 -2.97 9.88
CA THR A 132 13.52 -2.99 10.32
C THR A 132 14.54 -3.10 9.19
N GLU A 133 14.28 -3.95 8.20
CA GLU A 133 15.20 -4.18 7.09
C GLU A 133 14.94 -3.25 5.91
N LYS A 134 13.68 -2.88 5.65
CA LYS A 134 13.32 -1.93 4.60
C LYS A 134 13.19 -0.48 5.11
N GLY A 135 13.05 -0.26 6.41
CA GLY A 135 12.92 1.08 6.97
C GLY A 135 11.64 1.81 6.52
N LEU A 136 10.56 1.06 6.28
CA LEU A 136 9.29 1.58 5.80
C LEU A 136 8.31 1.83 6.93
N HIS A 137 7.56 2.92 6.86
CA HIS A 137 6.35 3.08 7.67
C HIS A 137 5.37 1.98 7.28
N THR A 138 5.05 1.11 8.23
CA THR A 138 4.30 -0.11 7.94
C THR A 138 2.92 -0.07 8.58
N PHE A 139 1.91 -0.31 7.75
CA PHE A 139 0.53 -0.47 8.15
C PHE A 139 0.13 -1.94 8.01
N VAL A 140 -0.68 -2.42 8.92
CA VAL A 140 -1.28 -3.76 8.83
C VAL A 140 -2.76 -3.60 8.57
N LYS A 141 -3.24 -4.09 7.42
CA LYS A 141 -4.66 -4.12 7.13
C LYS A 141 -5.32 -5.19 8.00
N CYS A 142 -6.24 -4.77 8.86
CA CYS A 142 -7.07 -5.66 9.64
C CYS A 142 -8.45 -5.78 9.00
N ASN A 143 -8.97 -7.01 8.93
CA ASN A 143 -10.31 -7.26 8.45
C ASN A 143 -11.34 -6.96 9.56
N PRO A 144 -12.63 -6.75 9.25
CA PRO A 144 -13.70 -6.56 10.23
C PRO A 144 -13.85 -7.72 11.22
N THR A 145 -13.28 -8.86 10.92
CA THR A 145 -13.20 -10.07 11.76
C THR A 145 -12.61 -9.79 13.14
N ILE A 146 -11.70 -8.80 13.26
CA ILE A 146 -11.14 -8.39 14.57
C ILE A 146 -12.19 -7.89 15.57
N LEU A 147 -13.36 -7.46 15.10
CA LEU A 147 -14.47 -7.02 15.95
C LEU A 147 -15.23 -8.19 16.57
N GLY A 148 -15.00 -9.40 16.10
CA GLY A 148 -15.76 -10.59 16.43
C GLY A 148 -17.10 -10.66 15.70
N TYR A 149 -17.56 -11.89 15.40
CA TYR A 149 -18.75 -12.14 14.60
C TYR A 149 -20.00 -11.41 15.11
N LYS A 150 -20.28 -11.53 16.41
CA LYS A 150 -21.49 -10.94 17.01
C LYS A 150 -21.52 -9.41 16.86
N THR A 151 -20.41 -8.74 17.11
CA THR A 151 -20.32 -7.29 16.99
C THR A 151 -20.49 -6.84 15.54
N ALA A 152 -19.76 -7.46 14.61
CA ALA A 152 -19.87 -7.15 13.19
C ALA A 152 -21.30 -7.38 12.67
N ARG A 153 -21.93 -8.51 13.05
CA ARG A 153 -23.32 -8.80 12.70
C ARG A 153 -24.29 -7.74 13.23
N THR A 154 -24.14 -7.33 14.49
CA THR A 154 -24.97 -6.31 15.10
C THR A 154 -24.86 -4.97 14.36
N ILE A 155 -23.64 -4.57 14.00
CA ILE A 155 -23.39 -3.34 13.24
C ILE A 155 -24.12 -3.40 11.88
N LEU A 156 -23.91 -4.47 11.12
CA LEU A 156 -24.54 -4.63 9.80
C LEU A 156 -26.08 -4.59 9.89
N VAL A 157 -26.65 -5.28 10.85
CA VAL A 157 -28.12 -5.26 11.07
C VAL A 157 -28.60 -3.83 11.41
N SER A 158 -27.86 -3.11 12.26
CA SER A 158 -28.24 -1.73 12.61
C SER A 158 -28.18 -0.75 11.45
N MET A 159 -27.35 -1.07 10.42
CA MET A 159 -27.23 -0.30 9.18
C MET A 159 -28.24 -0.72 8.09
N GLY A 160 -29.12 -1.68 8.36
CA GLY A 160 -30.09 -2.20 7.40
C GLY A 160 -29.57 -3.30 6.48
N TYR A 161 -28.40 -3.87 6.75
CA TYR A 161 -27.79 -4.96 5.98
C TYR A 161 -28.05 -6.34 6.60
N ASP A 162 -29.26 -6.55 7.14
CA ASP A 162 -29.68 -7.81 7.76
C ASP A 162 -29.73 -8.99 6.80
N TYR A 163 -29.89 -8.71 5.50
CA TYR A 163 -29.88 -9.70 4.41
C TYR A 163 -28.50 -10.26 4.09
N ILE A 164 -27.41 -9.62 4.55
CA ILE A 164 -26.06 -10.13 4.34
C ILE A 164 -25.81 -11.29 5.28
N VAL A 165 -25.49 -12.45 4.70
CA VAL A 165 -25.14 -13.65 5.45
C VAL A 165 -23.65 -13.93 5.32
N PHE A 166 -22.96 -14.11 6.43
CA PHE A 166 -21.56 -14.53 6.49
C PHE A 166 -21.39 -15.62 7.56
N ASP A 167 -20.41 -16.49 7.36
CA ASP A 167 -20.18 -17.66 8.17
C ASP A 167 -19.34 -17.31 9.40
N GLU A 168 -19.83 -17.66 10.60
CA GLU A 168 -19.13 -17.46 11.85
C GLU A 168 -17.80 -18.22 11.92
N HIS A 169 -17.74 -19.42 11.31
CA HIS A 169 -16.52 -20.21 11.29
C HIS A 169 -15.38 -19.48 10.57
N HIS A 170 -15.60 -19.06 9.34
CA HIS A 170 -14.60 -18.28 8.60
C HIS A 170 -14.25 -16.94 9.26
N PHE A 171 -15.22 -16.36 9.96
CA PHE A 171 -14.98 -15.12 10.70
C PHE A 171 -14.00 -15.34 11.86
N ASN A 172 -14.05 -16.48 12.50
CA ASN A 172 -13.21 -16.83 13.65
C ASN A 172 -11.83 -17.41 13.26
N GLU A 173 -11.62 -17.80 11.99
CA GLU A 173 -10.32 -18.26 11.48
C GLU A 173 -9.33 -17.11 11.20
N ASP A 174 -9.84 -15.91 11.09
CA ASP A 174 -9.04 -14.73 10.80
C ASP A 174 -8.51 -14.08 12.09
N LEU A 175 -7.64 -13.10 11.95
CA LEU A 175 -7.01 -12.38 13.05
C LEU A 175 -8.05 -11.84 14.05
N GLN A 176 -7.91 -12.17 15.32
CA GLN A 176 -8.82 -11.79 16.40
C GLN A 176 -8.26 -10.63 17.23
N TRP A 177 -9.13 -9.90 17.94
CA TRP A 177 -8.72 -8.78 18.80
C TRP A 177 -7.67 -9.17 19.85
N ALA A 178 -7.81 -10.38 20.41
CA ALA A 178 -6.87 -10.90 21.41
C ALA A 178 -5.44 -11.11 20.86
N ASP A 179 -5.31 -11.33 19.54
CA ASP A 179 -4.02 -11.48 18.86
C ASP A 179 -3.47 -10.14 18.38
N VAL A 180 -4.37 -9.26 17.91
CA VAL A 180 -4.01 -7.95 17.35
C VAL A 180 -3.35 -7.04 18.38
N VAL A 181 -3.90 -6.93 19.56
CA VAL A 181 -3.39 -6.00 20.57
C VAL A 181 -1.95 -6.29 20.95
N PRO A 182 -1.59 -7.50 21.41
CA PRO A 182 -0.18 -7.79 21.76
C PRO A 182 0.74 -7.75 20.55
N LEU A 183 0.26 -8.09 19.35
CA LEU A 183 1.05 -7.96 18.11
C LEU A 183 1.41 -6.50 17.84
N PHE A 184 0.45 -5.60 17.92
CA PHE A 184 0.69 -4.18 17.67
C PHE A 184 1.53 -3.51 18.76
N GLU A 185 1.40 -3.93 20.02
CA GLU A 185 2.28 -3.48 21.09
C GLU A 185 3.75 -3.83 20.81
N ARG A 186 4.02 -5.06 20.33
CA ARG A 186 5.38 -5.46 19.96
C ARG A 186 5.91 -4.73 18.72
N LEU A 187 5.07 -4.58 17.69
CA LEU A 187 5.44 -3.82 16.48
C LEU A 187 5.68 -2.34 16.78
N HIS A 188 4.86 -1.74 17.67
CA HIS A 188 5.05 -0.36 18.12
C HIS A 188 6.38 -0.19 18.86
N ALA A 189 6.66 -1.05 19.83
CA ALA A 189 7.94 -1.04 20.54
C ALA A 189 9.14 -1.22 19.60
N LEU A 190 8.99 -2.06 18.57
CA LEU A 190 10.01 -2.25 17.55
C LEU A 190 10.22 -0.97 16.72
N ALA A 191 9.13 -0.30 16.31
CA ALA A 191 9.19 0.95 15.54
C ALA A 191 9.83 2.09 16.35
N GLU A 192 9.51 2.21 17.65
CA GLU A 192 10.08 3.21 18.55
C GLU A 192 11.59 3.01 18.78
N SER A 193 12.11 1.80 18.56
CA SER A 193 13.53 1.45 18.72
C SER A 193 14.40 1.87 17.51
N LYS A 194 13.79 2.38 16.44
CA LYS A 194 14.45 2.72 15.15
C LYS A 194 14.44 4.22 14.91
#